data_e90b1b76cea2e59400fcc10150564e75
#
_entry.id   e90b1b76cea2e59400fcc10150564e75
#
_cell.length_a   1.000
_cell.length_b   1.000
_cell.length_c   1.000
_cell.angle_alpha   90.00
_cell.angle_beta   90.00
_cell.angle_gamma   90.00
#
_symmetry.space_group_name_H-M   'P 1'
#
loop_
_entity.id
_entity.type
_entity.pdbx_description
1 polymer ?
#
loop_
_entity_poly.entity_id
_entity_poly.type
_entity_poly.pdbx_seq_one_letter_code
_entity_poly.pdbx_strand_id
1 'polypeptide(L)'
;RLGMATGNNDVYLRLWQEVSIRKVGLGFDSRDAALASGKKWFPYNKGGKFRRWYGNNEFVVNWENDGQLLRNTLHPSGERIWAHNFNLDYIFKPCLTFTATSSSYFGIRYSEKGFLFDNKGSSYFSNAEKLKPILGLLASKPATAILKAINPTVEFQPGNISIIPFFEEL
;
A
#
# COMPACT_ATOMS: atom_id res chain seq x y z
N ARG A 1 -8.64 -0.44 -1.91
CA ARG A 1 -8.16 -1.79 -2.29
C ARG A 1 -7.33 -2.41 -1.18
N LEU A 2 -7.57 -3.68 -0.91
CA LEU A 2 -6.72 -4.50 -0.06
C LEU A 2 -5.40 -4.78 -0.79
N GLY A 3 -4.28 -4.59 -0.12
CA GLY A 3 -2.98 -4.82 -0.72
C GLY A 3 -2.51 -6.28 -0.64
N MET A 4 -1.32 -6.51 -1.12
CA MET A 4 -0.69 -7.82 -1.20
C MET A 4 -0.37 -8.38 0.18
N ALA A 5 -0.60 -9.68 0.37
CA ALA A 5 -0.03 -10.45 1.46
C ALA A 5 1.15 -11.27 0.91
N THR A 6 2.35 -11.01 1.41
CA THR A 6 3.58 -11.67 0.91
C THR A 6 3.70 -13.13 1.35
N GLY A 7 2.95 -13.53 2.40
CA GLY A 7 3.09 -14.84 3.03
C GLY A 7 4.32 -14.93 3.95
N ASN A 8 5.47 -14.44 3.52
CA ASN A 8 6.69 -14.42 4.32
C ASN A 8 7.46 -13.11 4.17
N ASN A 9 7.27 -12.22 5.15
CA ASN A 9 7.93 -10.91 5.13
C ASN A 9 9.46 -11.02 5.25
N ASP A 10 9.96 -11.98 6.01
CA ASP A 10 11.41 -12.13 6.24
C ASP A 10 12.16 -12.51 4.96
N VAL A 11 11.48 -13.14 4.02
CA VAL A 11 12.04 -13.47 2.71
C VAL A 11 11.91 -12.32 1.72
N TYR A 12 10.72 -11.66 1.68
CA TYR A 12 10.37 -10.77 0.60
C TYR A 12 10.52 -9.29 0.91
N LEU A 13 10.60 -8.89 2.19
CA LEU A 13 10.73 -7.49 2.57
C LEU A 13 12.10 -7.18 3.15
N ARG A 14 12.54 -5.94 2.96
CA ARG A 14 13.73 -5.35 3.61
C ARG A 14 13.44 -3.90 3.94
N LEU A 15 14.17 -3.35 4.89
CA LEU A 15 14.30 -1.91 5.00
C LEU A 15 15.15 -1.41 3.82
N TRP A 16 14.84 -0.24 3.29
CA TRP A 16 15.54 0.27 2.10
C TRP A 16 17.06 0.40 2.31
N GLN A 17 17.51 0.67 3.54
CA GLN A 17 18.94 0.75 3.89
C GLN A 17 19.66 -0.60 3.99
N GLU A 18 18.93 -1.72 4.02
CA GLU A 18 19.51 -3.07 4.06
C GLU A 18 19.86 -3.59 2.66
N VAL A 19 19.49 -2.87 1.62
CA VAL A 19 19.70 -3.29 0.23
C VAL A 19 20.54 -2.29 -0.54
N SER A 20 21.23 -2.77 -1.58
CA SER A 20 21.96 -1.86 -2.47
C SER A 20 20.99 -0.94 -3.21
N ILE A 21 21.20 0.37 -3.11
CA ILE A 21 20.40 1.39 -3.82
C ILE A 21 20.42 1.19 -5.35
N ARG A 22 21.49 0.62 -5.88
CA ARG A 22 21.60 0.29 -7.31
C ARG A 22 20.57 -0.75 -7.76
N LYS A 23 20.05 -1.57 -6.83
CA LYS A 23 19.02 -2.59 -7.08
C LYS A 23 17.61 -2.11 -6.73
N VAL A 24 17.47 -0.88 -6.25
CA VAL A 24 16.16 -0.29 -5.92
C VAL A 24 15.60 0.44 -7.14
N GLY A 25 14.35 0.13 -7.48
CA GLY A 25 13.59 0.81 -8.52
C GLY A 25 12.67 1.87 -7.92
N LEU A 26 12.91 3.14 -8.27
CA LEU A 26 12.14 4.28 -7.77
C LEU A 26 11.38 4.95 -8.92
N GLY A 27 10.14 5.41 -8.64
CA GLY A 27 9.39 6.29 -9.52
C GLY A 27 8.83 5.65 -10.80
N PHE A 28 8.84 4.33 -10.90
CA PHE A 28 8.20 3.62 -12.02
C PHE A 28 6.68 3.83 -12.00
N ASP A 29 6.06 3.84 -13.17
CA ASP A 29 4.60 4.06 -13.32
C ASP A 29 3.88 2.83 -13.91
N SER A 30 4.64 1.82 -14.31
CA SER A 30 4.09 0.61 -14.91
C SER A 30 4.93 -0.64 -14.57
N ARG A 31 4.28 -1.79 -14.67
CA ARG A 31 4.93 -3.09 -14.48
C ARG A 31 5.98 -3.34 -15.57
N ASP A 32 5.67 -2.97 -16.81
CA ASP A 32 6.57 -3.19 -17.95
C ASP A 32 7.85 -2.36 -17.78
N ALA A 33 7.74 -1.10 -17.37
CA ALA A 33 8.91 -0.27 -17.10
C ALA A 33 9.74 -0.81 -15.92
N ALA A 34 9.07 -1.28 -14.85
CA ALA A 34 9.72 -1.90 -13.72
C ALA A 34 10.46 -3.20 -14.11
N LEU A 35 9.81 -4.06 -14.90
CA LEU A 35 10.41 -5.30 -15.41
C LEU A 35 11.62 -5.01 -16.29
N ALA A 36 11.49 -4.10 -17.27
CA ALA A 36 12.56 -3.72 -18.18
C ALA A 36 13.79 -3.12 -17.46
N SER A 37 13.61 -2.55 -16.28
CA SER A 37 14.68 -1.95 -15.49
C SER A 37 15.66 -2.96 -14.89
N GLY A 38 15.29 -4.23 -14.78
CA GLY A 38 16.07 -5.28 -14.11
C GLY A 38 16.30 -5.02 -12.61
N LYS A 39 15.55 -4.08 -12.00
CA LYS A 39 15.62 -3.81 -10.57
C LYS A 39 14.97 -4.93 -9.77
N LYS A 40 15.46 -5.11 -8.56
CA LYS A 40 15.00 -6.18 -7.65
C LYS A 40 14.03 -5.68 -6.60
N TRP A 41 14.33 -4.53 -6.00
CA TRP A 41 13.63 -4.01 -4.83
C TRP A 41 12.79 -2.80 -5.21
N PHE A 42 11.54 -2.76 -4.80
CA PHE A 42 10.65 -1.64 -5.09
C PHE A 42 9.99 -1.14 -3.81
N PRO A 43 9.73 0.17 -3.67
CA PRO A 43 9.08 0.73 -2.50
C PRO A 43 7.76 0.04 -2.18
N TYR A 44 7.48 -0.13 -0.87
CA TYR A 44 6.36 -0.92 -0.40
C TYR A 44 5.61 -0.24 0.74
N ASN A 45 4.35 0.07 0.51
CA ASN A 45 3.45 0.63 1.50
C ASN A 45 3.01 -0.46 2.49
N LYS A 46 3.76 -0.66 3.57
CA LYS A 46 3.52 -1.69 4.60
C LYS A 46 2.48 -1.28 5.65
N GLY A 47 2.14 -0.03 5.74
CA GLY A 47 1.46 0.54 6.90
C GLY A 47 2.48 1.03 7.92
N GLY A 48 2.19 0.91 9.21
CA GLY A 48 3.11 1.32 10.28
C GLY A 48 2.50 2.30 11.27
N LYS A 49 3.35 3.06 11.98
CA LYS A 49 2.93 4.03 12.99
C LYS A 49 2.00 5.11 12.41
N PHE A 50 1.21 5.73 13.29
CA PHE A 50 0.37 6.85 12.89
C PHE A 50 1.21 7.96 12.22
N ARG A 51 0.86 8.29 10.99
CA ARG A 51 1.37 9.46 10.26
C ARG A 51 0.26 10.01 9.38
N ARG A 52 0.28 11.33 9.20
CA ARG A 52 -0.58 12.05 8.25
C ARG A 52 0.26 12.66 7.16
N TRP A 53 -0.36 12.79 6.03
CA TRP A 53 0.08 13.43 4.81
C TRP A 53 1.15 12.64 4.06
N TYR A 54 2.22 12.18 4.73
CA TYR A 54 3.37 11.49 4.14
C TYR A 54 4.08 10.60 5.16
N GLY A 55 4.85 9.58 4.68
CA GLY A 55 5.73 8.73 5.51
C GLY A 55 5.37 7.25 5.53
N ASN A 56 6.06 6.50 6.37
CA ASN A 56 6.07 5.04 6.44
C ASN A 56 6.59 4.40 5.13
N ASN A 57 7.68 4.95 4.58
CA ASN A 57 8.30 4.53 3.32
C ASN A 57 9.60 3.74 3.58
N GLU A 58 9.67 3.03 4.70
CA GLU A 58 10.88 2.34 5.15
C GLU A 58 11.12 1.02 4.41
N PHE A 59 10.07 0.42 3.86
CA PHE A 59 10.15 -0.92 3.29
C PHE A 59 10.29 -0.94 1.76
N VAL A 60 11.03 -1.94 1.31
CA VAL A 60 11.08 -2.36 -0.09
C VAL A 60 10.72 -3.85 -0.19
N VAL A 61 10.04 -4.23 -1.27
CA VAL A 61 9.66 -5.61 -1.56
C VAL A 61 10.46 -6.17 -2.74
N ASN A 62 10.82 -7.45 -2.67
CA ASN A 62 11.41 -8.15 -3.80
C ASN A 62 10.35 -8.37 -4.89
N TRP A 63 10.43 -7.56 -5.94
CA TRP A 63 9.57 -7.64 -7.12
C TRP A 63 10.38 -7.88 -8.40
N GLU A 64 11.55 -8.50 -8.28
CA GLU A 64 12.41 -8.89 -9.40
C GLU A 64 11.63 -9.74 -10.40
N ASN A 65 11.83 -9.48 -11.70
CA ASN A 65 11.15 -10.18 -12.79
C ASN A 65 9.61 -10.20 -12.63
N ASP A 66 9.01 -9.03 -12.35
CA ASP A 66 7.57 -8.87 -12.10
C ASP A 66 7.06 -9.72 -10.94
N GLY A 67 7.87 -9.83 -9.88
CA GLY A 67 7.54 -10.61 -8.70
C GLY A 67 7.53 -12.13 -8.91
N GLN A 68 8.26 -12.63 -9.89
CA GLN A 68 8.26 -14.04 -10.26
C GLN A 68 8.42 -14.97 -9.05
N LEU A 69 9.39 -14.70 -8.18
CA LEU A 69 9.62 -15.53 -6.99
C LEU A 69 8.40 -15.49 -6.04
N LEU A 70 7.94 -14.29 -5.70
CA LEU A 70 6.84 -14.09 -4.77
C LEU A 70 5.52 -14.67 -5.28
N ARG A 71 5.24 -14.54 -6.58
CA ARG A 71 4.00 -15.01 -7.22
C ARG A 71 3.94 -16.53 -7.44
N ASN A 72 5.07 -17.24 -7.35
CA ASN A 72 5.14 -18.68 -7.60
C ASN A 72 5.59 -19.50 -6.39
N THR A 73 6.00 -18.89 -5.28
CA THR A 73 6.39 -19.64 -4.09
C THR A 73 5.17 -20.27 -3.43
N LEU A 74 5.22 -21.58 -3.27
CA LEU A 74 4.18 -22.34 -2.59
C LEU A 74 4.23 -22.12 -1.07
N HIS A 75 3.05 -22.16 -0.46
CA HIS A 75 2.91 -22.25 0.98
C HIS A 75 3.59 -23.54 1.48
N PRO A 76 4.10 -23.62 2.71
CA PRO A 76 4.73 -24.83 3.26
C PRO A 76 3.87 -26.10 3.18
N SER A 77 2.53 -25.97 3.10
CA SER A 77 1.64 -27.11 2.84
C SER A 77 1.73 -27.66 1.41
N GLY A 78 2.32 -26.92 0.47
CA GLY A 78 2.42 -27.30 -0.94
C GLY A 78 1.13 -27.13 -1.77
N GLU A 79 0.02 -26.76 -1.16
CA GLU A 79 -1.31 -26.80 -1.81
C GLU A 79 -1.68 -25.51 -2.57
N ARG A 80 -1.06 -24.38 -2.23
CA ARG A 80 -1.39 -23.06 -2.81
C ARG A 80 -0.17 -22.14 -2.85
N ILE A 81 -0.26 -21.11 -3.67
CA ILE A 81 0.71 -19.99 -3.63
C ILE A 81 0.58 -19.27 -2.29
N TRP A 82 1.70 -18.97 -1.66
CA TRP A 82 1.73 -18.35 -0.34
C TRP A 82 1.28 -16.90 -0.37
N ALA A 83 1.85 -16.11 -1.27
CA ALA A 83 1.44 -14.73 -1.46
C ALA A 83 0.13 -14.63 -2.25
N HIS A 84 -0.64 -13.58 -1.98
CA HIS A 84 -1.93 -13.36 -2.65
C HIS A 84 -2.32 -11.87 -2.66
N ASN A 85 -3.44 -11.53 -3.29
CA ASN A 85 -3.96 -10.16 -3.43
C ASN A 85 -2.98 -9.20 -4.12
N PHE A 86 -2.37 -9.61 -5.22
CA PHE A 86 -1.34 -8.82 -5.89
C PHE A 86 -1.86 -7.49 -6.43
N ASN A 87 -3.12 -7.41 -6.85
CA ASN A 87 -3.76 -6.21 -7.39
C ASN A 87 -2.89 -5.51 -8.46
N LEU A 88 -2.43 -6.30 -9.45
CA LEU A 88 -1.43 -5.91 -10.46
C LEU A 88 -1.79 -4.64 -11.25
N ASP A 89 -3.09 -4.37 -11.42
CA ASP A 89 -3.57 -3.18 -12.12
C ASP A 89 -3.39 -1.88 -11.32
N TYR A 90 -3.07 -1.98 -10.03
CA TYR A 90 -2.98 -0.86 -9.10
C TYR A 90 -1.57 -0.59 -8.59
N ILE A 91 -0.67 -1.57 -8.67
CA ILE A 91 0.73 -1.35 -8.26
C ILE A 91 1.40 -0.29 -9.14
N PHE A 92 2.33 0.44 -8.56
CA PHE A 92 3.06 1.57 -9.16
C PHE A 92 2.25 2.85 -9.40
N LYS A 93 0.93 2.83 -9.20
CA LYS A 93 0.08 4.03 -9.34
C LYS A 93 0.11 4.89 -8.09
N PRO A 94 -0.01 6.24 -8.23
CA PRO A 94 -0.21 7.11 -7.08
C PRO A 94 -1.48 6.73 -6.32
N CYS A 95 -1.44 6.83 -5.00
CA CYS A 95 -2.57 6.45 -4.16
C CYS A 95 -2.57 7.16 -2.80
N LEU A 96 -3.65 6.95 -2.05
CA LEU A 96 -3.67 7.25 -0.62
C LEU A 96 -3.54 5.94 0.14
N THR A 97 -2.45 5.76 0.87
CA THR A 97 -2.25 4.57 1.70
C THR A 97 -2.60 4.84 3.16
N PHE A 98 -3.16 3.85 3.83
CA PHE A 98 -3.52 3.95 5.25
C PHE A 98 -3.08 2.72 6.02
N THR A 99 -2.88 2.89 7.32
CA THR A 99 -2.57 1.77 8.22
C THR A 99 -3.87 1.10 8.64
N ALA A 100 -4.03 -0.17 8.27
CA ALA A 100 -5.25 -0.92 8.56
C ALA A 100 -5.48 -1.12 10.06
N THR A 101 -4.44 -1.28 10.87
CA THR A 101 -4.57 -1.49 12.32
C THR A 101 -3.94 -0.32 13.07
N SER A 102 -4.75 0.41 13.85
CA SER A 102 -4.29 1.53 14.68
C SER A 102 -5.13 1.65 15.95
N SER A 103 -4.45 1.70 17.09
CA SER A 103 -5.08 1.96 18.39
C SER A 103 -5.32 3.46 18.66
N SER A 104 -4.85 4.36 17.80
CA SER A 104 -4.96 5.80 18.00
C SER A 104 -5.91 6.46 17.01
N TYR A 105 -5.37 7.10 15.98
CA TYR A 105 -6.13 7.80 14.96
C TYR A 105 -5.99 7.12 13.60
N PHE A 106 -6.98 7.34 12.74
CA PHE A 106 -6.87 6.96 11.34
C PHE A 106 -5.74 7.75 10.66
N GLY A 107 -4.70 7.03 10.24
CA GLY A 107 -3.54 7.61 9.57
C GLY A 107 -3.57 7.33 8.08
N ILE A 108 -3.79 8.37 7.29
CA ILE A 108 -3.79 8.29 5.82
C ILE A 108 -2.70 9.19 5.25
N ARG A 109 -2.06 8.76 4.18
CA ARG A 109 -0.89 9.38 3.56
C ARG A 109 -0.97 9.33 2.06
N TYR A 110 -0.44 10.34 1.39
CA TYR A 110 -0.20 10.30 -0.04
C TYR A 110 1.03 9.43 -0.35
N SER A 111 0.89 8.57 -1.32
CA SER A 111 1.98 7.75 -1.88
C SER A 111 2.13 8.06 -3.35
N GLU A 112 3.35 8.43 -3.74
CA GLU A 112 3.72 8.68 -5.12
C GLU A 112 3.63 7.40 -5.97
N LYS A 113 3.81 7.54 -7.28
CA LYS A 113 4.02 6.40 -8.17
C LYS A 113 5.27 5.61 -7.78
N GLY A 114 5.32 4.34 -8.15
CA GLY A 114 6.48 3.48 -7.92
C GLY A 114 6.39 2.58 -6.70
N PHE A 115 5.26 2.57 -6.01
CA PHE A 115 5.03 1.73 -4.85
C PHE A 115 4.14 0.53 -5.15
N LEU A 116 4.46 -0.60 -4.53
CA LEU A 116 3.52 -1.66 -4.26
C LEU A 116 2.90 -1.44 -2.86
N PHE A 117 1.86 -2.21 -2.50
CA PHE A 117 1.16 -1.99 -1.23
C PHE A 117 0.72 -3.29 -0.56
N ASP A 118 0.76 -3.27 0.77
CA ASP A 118 0.47 -4.39 1.67
C ASP A 118 -1.01 -4.40 2.09
N ASN A 119 -1.50 -5.54 2.57
CA ASN A 119 -2.81 -5.65 3.17
C ASN A 119 -2.97 -4.80 4.44
N LYS A 120 -1.90 -4.59 5.20
CA LYS A 120 -1.86 -3.66 6.35
C LYS A 120 -1.55 -2.21 5.95
N GLY A 121 -1.09 -1.99 4.72
CA GLY A 121 -0.93 -0.71 4.04
C GLY A 121 -1.90 -0.55 2.87
N SER A 122 -3.15 -0.90 3.09
CA SER A 122 -4.21 -0.80 2.08
C SER A 122 -4.30 0.58 1.48
N SER A 123 -4.77 0.65 0.23
CA SER A 123 -4.68 1.88 -0.55
C SER A 123 -5.99 2.22 -1.27
N TYR A 124 -6.24 3.52 -1.39
CA TYR A 124 -7.32 4.13 -2.16
C TYR A 124 -6.75 4.74 -3.43
N PHE A 125 -7.38 4.44 -4.56
CA PHE A 125 -6.98 4.90 -5.89
C PHE A 125 -8.08 5.74 -6.51
N SER A 126 -7.70 6.84 -7.14
CA SER A 126 -8.57 7.74 -7.89
C SER A 126 -7.76 8.51 -8.92
N ASN A 127 -8.40 9.37 -9.70
CA ASN A 127 -7.71 10.31 -10.57
C ASN A 127 -6.78 11.22 -9.72
N ALA A 128 -5.62 11.58 -10.27
CA ALA A 128 -4.58 12.32 -9.55
C ALA A 128 -5.10 13.62 -8.91
N GLU A 129 -6.00 14.33 -9.61
CA GLU A 129 -6.61 15.58 -9.15
C GLU A 129 -7.49 15.39 -7.89
N LYS A 130 -8.16 14.24 -7.77
CA LYS A 130 -9.04 13.93 -6.63
C LYS A 130 -8.29 13.41 -5.40
N LEU A 131 -7.06 12.90 -5.54
CA LEU A 131 -6.35 12.29 -4.42
C LEU A 131 -6.09 13.29 -3.28
N LYS A 132 -5.66 14.51 -3.60
CA LYS A 132 -5.35 15.51 -2.56
C LYS A 132 -6.58 16.02 -1.80
N PRO A 133 -7.70 16.40 -2.46
CA PRO A 133 -8.95 16.72 -1.77
C PRO A 133 -9.46 15.57 -0.88
N ILE A 134 -9.44 14.34 -1.38
CA ILE A 134 -9.86 13.16 -0.64
C ILE A 134 -8.93 12.91 0.56
N LEU A 135 -7.61 13.12 0.42
CA LEU A 135 -6.67 13.05 1.53
C LEU A 135 -7.05 14.06 2.63
N GLY A 136 -7.36 15.31 2.24
CA GLY A 136 -7.78 16.35 3.18
C GLY A 136 -9.04 15.94 3.97
N LEU A 137 -10.05 15.43 3.27
CA LEU A 137 -11.28 14.91 3.89
C LEU A 137 -10.98 13.76 4.84
N LEU A 138 -10.31 12.70 4.36
CA LEU A 138 -10.08 11.49 5.15
C LEU A 138 -9.13 11.70 6.33
N ALA A 139 -8.23 12.68 6.27
CA ALA A 139 -7.36 13.06 7.38
C ALA A 139 -8.03 13.99 8.39
N SER A 140 -9.27 14.42 8.14
CA SER A 140 -10.01 15.35 9.00
C SER A 140 -10.55 14.70 10.28
N LYS A 141 -10.88 15.53 11.28
CA LYS A 141 -11.54 15.08 12.51
C LYS A 141 -12.95 14.51 12.24
N PRO A 142 -13.80 15.15 11.39
CA PRO A 142 -15.11 14.58 11.04
C PRO A 142 -15.01 13.19 10.43
N ALA A 143 -14.12 12.95 9.45
CA ALA A 143 -13.94 11.64 8.86
C ALA A 143 -13.50 10.60 9.90
N THR A 144 -12.60 10.97 10.82
CA THR A 144 -12.19 10.07 11.91
C THR A 144 -13.36 9.74 12.85
N ALA A 145 -14.24 10.71 13.14
CA ALA A 145 -15.43 10.48 13.98
C ALA A 145 -16.42 9.52 13.28
N ILE A 146 -16.68 9.74 11.99
CA ILE A 146 -17.53 8.86 11.18
C ILE A 146 -16.96 7.43 11.15
N LEU A 147 -15.66 7.29 10.88
CA LEU A 147 -15.00 5.98 10.84
C LEU A 147 -15.12 5.23 12.16
N LYS A 148 -14.97 5.91 13.31
CA LYS A 148 -15.14 5.32 14.63
C LYS A 148 -16.58 4.92 14.92
N ALA A 149 -17.55 5.66 14.41
CA ALA A 149 -18.98 5.32 14.54
C ALA A 149 -19.36 4.08 13.71
N ILE A 150 -18.83 4.00 12.47
CA ILE A 150 -19.08 2.86 11.55
C ILE A 150 -18.35 1.60 12.03
N ASN A 151 -17.11 1.76 12.48
CA ASN A 151 -16.27 0.67 12.93
C ASN A 151 -15.54 1.04 14.22
N PRO A 152 -16.07 0.67 15.39
CA PRO A 152 -15.47 0.98 16.70
C PRO A 152 -14.22 0.14 17.01
N THR A 153 -13.81 -0.73 16.10
CA THR A 153 -12.59 -1.55 16.27
C THR A 153 -11.31 -0.77 15.95
N VAL A 154 -10.18 -1.38 16.24
CA VAL A 154 -8.85 -0.82 15.89
C VAL A 154 -8.43 -1.11 14.43
N GLU A 155 -9.26 -1.80 13.66
CA GLU A 155 -8.94 -2.20 12.30
C GLU A 155 -9.80 -1.46 11.27
N PHE A 156 -9.17 -0.63 10.43
CA PHE A 156 -9.78 0.11 9.34
C PHE A 156 -9.73 -0.70 8.05
N GLN A 157 -10.89 -1.06 7.54
CA GLN A 157 -11.02 -1.82 6.29
C GLN A 157 -11.27 -0.88 5.10
N PRO A 158 -10.83 -1.25 3.87
CA PRO A 158 -11.16 -0.46 2.67
C PRO A 158 -12.65 -0.17 2.51
N GLY A 159 -13.53 -1.12 2.90
CA GLY A 159 -14.97 -0.96 2.90
C GLY A 159 -15.48 0.16 3.81
N ASN A 160 -14.86 0.35 4.99
CA ASN A 160 -15.25 1.44 5.89
C ASN A 160 -14.95 2.82 5.29
N ILE A 161 -13.87 2.92 4.53
CA ILE A 161 -13.44 4.17 3.90
C ILE A 161 -14.33 4.53 2.72
N SER A 162 -14.79 3.52 1.96
CA SER A 162 -15.66 3.74 0.80
C SER A 162 -17.07 4.25 1.14
N ILE A 163 -17.48 4.16 2.41
CA ILE A 163 -18.80 4.66 2.87
C ILE A 163 -18.75 6.15 3.23
N ILE A 164 -17.58 6.73 3.43
CA ILE A 164 -17.44 8.15 3.76
C ILE A 164 -17.89 8.99 2.58
N PRO A 165 -18.89 9.86 2.74
CA PRO A 165 -19.40 10.67 1.64
C PRO A 165 -18.32 11.66 1.16
N PHE A 166 -18.09 11.68 -0.13
CA PHE A 166 -17.27 12.67 -0.82
C PHE A 166 -18.15 13.42 -1.81
N PHE A 167 -18.33 14.70 -1.56
CA PHE A 167 -19.09 15.57 -2.45
C PHE A 167 -18.13 16.14 -3.50
N GLU A 168 -18.42 15.90 -4.76
CA GLU A 168 -17.60 16.36 -5.90
C GLU A 168 -17.81 17.84 -6.23
N GLU A 169 -18.90 18.41 -5.73
CA GLU A 169 -19.32 19.81 -5.95
C GLU A 169 -19.17 20.61 -4.65
N LEU A 170 -18.10 21.34 -4.53
CA LEU A 170 -17.93 22.53 -3.69
C LEU A 170 -17.25 23.60 -4.53
#